data_ba498e81a69160c2d8a3ae68db5441dd
#
_entry.id   ba498e81a69160c2d8a3ae68db5441dd
#
_cell.length_a   1.000
_cell.length_b   1.000
_cell.length_c   1.000
_cell.angle_alpha   90.00
_cell.angle_beta   90.00
_cell.angle_gamma   90.00
#
_symmetry.space_group_name_H-M   'P 1'
#
loop_
_entity.id
_entity.type
_entity.pdbx_description
1 polymer ?
#
loop_
_entity_poly.entity_id
_entity_poly.type
_entity_poly.pdbx_seq_one_letter_code
_entity_poly.pdbx_strand_id
1 'polypeptide(L)'
;MKSLYYIVLLGMLSLTSQASFANERPAHFKGETICNTQQAIASFNTANTQLAKLLAGELNPTTITEIHELTYTLENALALLPAADDTLKAVLEEVHLGSEVMDATRVRDNGQLYLQLAKKLQN
;
A
#
# COMPACT_ATOMS: atom_id res chain seq x y z
N MET A 1 48.61 -21.54 61.24
CA MET A 1 48.09 -22.11 59.99
C MET A 1 46.88 -21.29 59.53
N LYS A 2 47.10 -20.46 58.56
CA LYS A 2 46.00 -19.60 58.00
C LYS A 2 45.63 -20.18 56.69
N SER A 3 44.49 -20.82 56.63
CA SER A 3 43.91 -21.34 55.38
C SER A 3 43.25 -20.20 54.63
N LEU A 4 43.81 -19.84 53.47
CA LEU A 4 43.27 -18.81 52.57
C LEU A 4 42.27 -19.48 51.64
N TYR A 5 41.00 -19.24 51.86
CA TYR A 5 39.95 -19.64 50.91
C TYR A 5 39.85 -18.58 49.79
N TYR A 6 40.35 -18.92 48.62
CA TYR A 6 40.10 -18.15 47.42
C TYR A 6 38.69 -18.50 46.92
N ILE A 7 37.79 -17.59 47.12
CA ILE A 7 36.47 -17.65 46.46
C ILE A 7 36.68 -17.17 45.04
N VAL A 8 36.71 -18.11 44.10
CA VAL A 8 36.65 -17.78 42.67
C VAL A 8 35.21 -17.47 42.36
N LEU A 9 34.91 -16.18 42.24
CA LEU A 9 33.61 -15.69 41.77
C LEU A 9 33.58 -15.87 40.26
N LEU A 10 32.96 -16.98 39.80
CA LEU A 10 32.73 -17.24 38.39
C LEU A 10 31.57 -16.35 37.94
N GLY A 11 31.91 -15.20 37.38
CA GLY A 11 30.92 -14.30 36.75
C GLY A 11 30.30 -14.98 35.54
N MET A 12 29.10 -15.49 35.70
CA MET A 12 28.26 -15.86 34.56
C MET A 12 27.87 -14.60 33.78
N LEU A 13 28.58 -14.36 32.67
CA LEU A 13 28.21 -13.39 31.69
C LEU A 13 27.02 -13.96 30.92
N SER A 14 25.81 -13.69 31.38
CA SER A 14 24.59 -14.00 30.64
C SER A 14 24.54 -13.07 29.41
N LEU A 15 24.94 -13.62 28.26
CA LEU A 15 24.64 -13.02 26.98
C LEU A 15 23.11 -13.05 26.80
N THR A 16 22.45 -11.97 27.14
CA THR A 16 21.07 -11.74 26.67
C THR A 16 21.16 -11.48 25.17
N SER A 17 20.93 -12.52 24.39
CA SER A 17 20.59 -12.34 22.95
C SER A 17 19.35 -11.48 22.88
N GLN A 18 19.54 -10.20 22.60
CA GLN A 18 18.44 -9.36 22.17
C GLN A 18 18.07 -9.85 20.78
N ALA A 19 16.97 -10.62 20.70
CA ALA A 19 16.31 -10.87 19.44
C ALA A 19 15.89 -9.50 18.89
N SER A 20 16.66 -8.97 17.95
CA SER A 20 16.22 -7.88 17.10
C SER A 20 15.01 -8.41 16.36
N PHE A 21 13.80 -8.03 16.79
CA PHE A 21 12.66 -8.09 15.93
C PHE A 21 12.96 -7.09 14.81
N ALA A 22 13.56 -7.60 13.73
CA ALA A 22 13.58 -6.89 12.49
C ALA A 22 12.11 -6.55 12.21
N ASN A 23 11.80 -5.26 12.26
CA ASN A 23 10.52 -4.74 11.85
C ASN A 23 10.47 -5.05 10.35
N GLU A 24 10.00 -6.26 10.01
CA GLU A 24 9.69 -6.59 8.63
C GLU A 24 8.59 -5.60 8.26
N ARG A 25 8.99 -4.54 7.56
CA ARG A 25 8.03 -3.70 6.86
C ARG A 25 7.19 -4.68 6.06
N PRO A 26 5.86 -4.70 6.26
CA PRO A 26 5.02 -5.59 5.48
C PRO A 26 5.44 -5.42 4.03
N ALA A 27 5.68 -6.53 3.34
CA ALA A 27 6.10 -6.52 1.95
C ALA A 27 5.17 -5.57 1.23
N HIS A 28 5.72 -4.51 0.61
CA HIS A 28 4.91 -3.50 -0.07
C HIS A 28 4.01 -4.23 -1.03
N PHE A 29 2.70 -4.05 -0.89
CA PHE A 29 1.75 -4.56 -1.85
C PHE A 29 2.14 -4.00 -3.22
N LYS A 30 2.29 -4.86 -4.23
CA LYS A 30 2.80 -4.46 -5.55
C LYS A 30 1.71 -4.27 -6.59
N GLY A 31 0.48 -4.59 -6.23
CA GLY A 31 -0.62 -4.63 -7.17
C GLY A 31 -0.53 -5.81 -8.16
N GLU A 32 -1.41 -5.83 -9.13
CA GLU A 32 -1.43 -6.83 -10.19
C GLU A 32 -0.25 -6.62 -11.16
N THR A 33 0.40 -7.72 -11.55
CA THR A 33 1.44 -7.68 -12.59
C THR A 33 0.78 -7.55 -13.95
N ILE A 34 1.09 -6.48 -14.67
CA ILE A 34 0.51 -6.15 -15.98
C ILE A 34 1.64 -6.11 -17.01
N CYS A 35 1.53 -6.95 -18.06
CA CYS A 35 2.61 -7.16 -19.02
C CYS A 35 2.40 -6.47 -20.38
N ASN A 36 1.17 -6.06 -20.69
CA ASN A 36 0.85 -5.44 -21.98
C ASN A 36 -0.38 -4.53 -21.88
N THR A 37 -0.62 -3.73 -22.92
CA THR A 37 -1.72 -2.77 -22.98
C THR A 37 -3.10 -3.42 -22.88
N GLN A 38 -3.29 -4.61 -23.44
CA GLN A 38 -4.59 -5.30 -23.36
C GLN A 38 -4.93 -5.70 -21.93
N GLN A 39 -3.94 -6.23 -21.19
CA GLN A 39 -4.09 -6.52 -19.75
C GLN A 39 -4.29 -5.23 -18.96
N ALA A 40 -3.58 -4.16 -19.31
CA ALA A 40 -3.74 -2.85 -18.67
C ALA A 40 -5.18 -2.34 -18.79
N ILE A 41 -5.80 -2.43 -19.97
CA ILE A 41 -7.20 -2.04 -20.19
C ILE A 41 -8.14 -2.89 -19.33
N ALA A 42 -7.95 -4.21 -19.31
CA ALA A 42 -8.79 -5.11 -18.53
C ALA A 42 -8.68 -4.85 -17.02
N SER A 43 -7.46 -4.74 -16.49
CA SER A 43 -7.20 -4.46 -15.07
C SER A 43 -7.69 -3.07 -14.68
N PHE A 44 -7.49 -2.07 -15.53
CA PHE A 44 -8.01 -0.70 -15.34
C PHE A 44 -9.53 -0.68 -15.19
N ASN A 45 -10.25 -1.33 -16.10
CA ASN A 45 -11.71 -1.38 -16.04
C ASN A 45 -12.21 -2.12 -14.80
N THR A 46 -11.62 -3.27 -14.47
CA THR A 46 -11.99 -4.06 -13.29
C THR A 46 -11.71 -3.31 -12.00
N ALA A 47 -10.52 -2.75 -11.85
CA ALA A 47 -10.13 -2.03 -10.64
C ALA A 47 -10.95 -0.74 -10.45
N ASN A 48 -11.27 -0.01 -11.53
CA ASN A 48 -12.15 1.17 -11.47
C ASN A 48 -13.58 0.81 -11.04
N THR A 49 -14.09 -0.32 -11.49
CA THR A 49 -15.40 -0.82 -11.05
C THR A 49 -15.40 -1.14 -9.55
N GLN A 50 -14.33 -1.78 -9.06
CA GLN A 50 -14.17 -2.05 -7.62
C GLN A 50 -14.02 -0.76 -6.81
N LEU A 51 -13.20 0.18 -7.27
CA LEU A 51 -13.01 1.48 -6.62
C LEU A 51 -14.34 2.24 -6.50
N ALA A 52 -15.13 2.29 -7.58
CA ALA A 52 -16.44 2.93 -7.57
C ALA A 52 -17.39 2.31 -6.53
N LYS A 53 -17.37 0.97 -6.42
CA LYS A 53 -18.17 0.24 -5.43
C LYS A 53 -17.74 0.55 -4.00
N LEU A 54 -16.43 0.58 -3.73
CA LEU A 54 -15.90 0.88 -2.40
C LEU A 54 -16.18 2.32 -1.98
N LEU A 55 -16.03 3.28 -2.91
CA LEU A 55 -16.32 4.69 -2.66
C LEU A 55 -17.81 4.97 -2.44
N ALA A 56 -18.71 4.14 -2.95
CA ALA A 56 -20.14 4.27 -2.71
C ALA A 56 -20.56 3.83 -1.29
N GLY A 57 -19.72 3.04 -0.62
CA GLY A 57 -19.94 2.55 0.73
C GLY A 57 -19.31 3.41 1.82
N GLU A 58 -19.23 2.85 3.02
CA GLU A 58 -18.55 3.45 4.15
C GLU A 58 -17.02 3.32 4.00
N LEU A 59 -16.30 4.41 4.19
CA LEU A 59 -14.84 4.42 4.20
C LEU A 59 -14.29 4.19 5.61
N ASN A 60 -14.42 2.97 6.09
CA ASN A 60 -13.76 2.50 7.30
C ASN A 60 -12.31 2.06 7.02
N PRO A 61 -11.49 1.76 8.03
CA PRO A 61 -10.09 1.37 7.83
C PRO A 61 -9.90 0.18 6.89
N THR A 62 -10.78 -0.82 6.92
CA THR A 62 -10.73 -1.99 6.02
C THR A 62 -10.95 -1.56 4.57
N THR A 63 -12.01 -0.79 4.31
CA THR A 63 -12.33 -0.29 2.96
C THR A 63 -11.22 0.60 2.42
N ILE A 64 -10.64 1.47 3.26
CA ILE A 64 -9.51 2.34 2.86
C ILE A 64 -8.28 1.50 2.53
N THR A 65 -8.00 0.42 3.26
CA THR A 65 -6.92 -0.51 2.94
C THR A 65 -7.15 -1.21 1.60
N GLU A 66 -8.37 -1.65 1.31
CA GLU A 66 -8.70 -2.24 0.00
C GLU A 66 -8.51 -1.23 -1.13
N ILE A 67 -8.90 0.03 -0.93
CA ILE A 67 -8.65 1.11 -1.89
C ILE A 67 -7.15 1.34 -2.08
N HIS A 68 -6.38 1.35 -1.00
CA HIS A 68 -4.92 1.45 -1.05
C HIS A 68 -4.32 0.38 -1.96
N GLU A 69 -4.73 -0.87 -1.79
CA GLU A 69 -4.28 -1.99 -2.63
C GLU A 69 -4.68 -1.82 -4.10
N LEU A 70 -5.88 -1.33 -4.39
CA LEU A 70 -6.34 -1.06 -5.75
C LEU A 70 -5.51 0.03 -6.44
N THR A 71 -5.02 1.03 -5.71
CA THR A 71 -4.22 2.10 -6.34
C THR A 71 -2.95 1.56 -6.99
N TYR A 72 -2.29 0.57 -6.42
CA TYR A 72 -1.10 -0.05 -7.04
C TYR A 72 -1.43 -0.72 -8.38
N THR A 73 -2.55 -1.45 -8.45
CA THR A 73 -2.99 -2.06 -9.71
C THR A 73 -3.35 -1.00 -10.75
N LEU A 74 -4.02 0.08 -10.33
CA LEU A 74 -4.37 1.20 -11.21
C LEU A 74 -3.12 1.94 -11.71
N GLU A 75 -2.15 2.20 -10.85
CA GLU A 75 -0.86 2.80 -11.24
C GLU A 75 -0.13 1.94 -12.27
N ASN A 76 -0.06 0.63 -12.05
CA ASN A 76 0.55 -0.31 -12.99
C ASN A 76 -0.18 -0.30 -14.34
N ALA A 77 -1.51 -0.24 -14.35
CA ALA A 77 -2.31 -0.14 -15.57
C ALA A 77 -2.07 1.18 -16.31
N LEU A 78 -2.13 2.30 -15.61
CA LEU A 78 -1.92 3.64 -16.21
C LEU A 78 -0.53 3.80 -16.82
N ALA A 79 0.48 3.14 -16.27
CA ALA A 79 1.84 3.17 -16.83
C ALA A 79 1.92 2.59 -18.24
N LEU A 80 0.98 1.69 -18.61
CA LEU A 80 0.93 1.02 -19.92
C LEU A 80 -0.19 1.55 -20.83
N LEU A 81 -0.94 2.58 -20.39
CA LEU A 81 -2.00 3.21 -21.17
C LEU A 81 -1.52 4.56 -21.72
N PRO A 82 -1.23 4.67 -23.04
CA PRO A 82 -0.70 5.91 -23.63
C PRO A 82 -1.63 7.11 -23.48
N ALA A 83 -2.95 6.86 -23.39
CA ALA A 83 -3.95 7.91 -23.22
C ALA A 83 -4.09 8.42 -21.76
N ALA A 84 -3.42 7.78 -20.79
CA ALA A 84 -3.41 8.24 -19.41
C ALA A 84 -2.51 9.48 -19.27
N ASP A 85 -3.14 10.63 -19.04
CA ASP A 85 -2.43 11.89 -18.87
C ASP A 85 -1.89 12.08 -17.44
N ASP A 86 -1.02 13.08 -17.26
CA ASP A 86 -0.41 13.37 -15.97
C ASP A 86 -1.44 13.80 -14.91
N THR A 87 -2.52 14.44 -15.30
CA THR A 87 -3.59 14.86 -14.40
C THR A 87 -4.29 13.65 -13.79
N LEU A 88 -4.63 12.65 -14.60
CA LEU A 88 -5.24 11.41 -14.12
C LEU A 88 -4.33 10.68 -13.15
N LYS A 89 -3.04 10.59 -13.48
CA LYS A 89 -2.02 9.96 -12.61
C LYS A 89 -1.85 10.72 -11.29
N ALA A 90 -1.82 12.05 -11.32
CA ALA A 90 -1.69 12.88 -10.13
C ALA A 90 -2.90 12.76 -9.19
N VAL A 91 -4.10 12.68 -9.73
CA VAL A 91 -5.31 12.49 -8.91
C VAL A 91 -5.36 11.08 -8.30
N LEU A 92 -4.91 10.05 -9.03
CA LEU A 92 -4.76 8.71 -8.47
C LEU A 92 -3.74 8.68 -7.31
N GLU A 93 -2.63 9.40 -7.45
CA GLU A 93 -1.63 9.56 -6.39
C GLU A 93 -2.24 10.18 -5.12
N GLU A 94 -3.14 11.17 -5.27
CA GLU A 94 -3.86 11.73 -4.11
C GLU A 94 -4.77 10.72 -3.42
N VAL A 95 -5.38 9.79 -4.15
CA VAL A 95 -6.13 8.66 -3.57
C VAL A 95 -5.19 7.73 -2.80
N HIS A 96 -4.05 7.40 -3.40
CA HIS A 96 -3.02 6.56 -2.78
C HIS A 96 -2.53 7.15 -1.47
N LEU A 97 -2.04 8.39 -1.50
CA LEU A 97 -1.52 9.09 -0.32
C LEU A 97 -2.58 9.28 0.78
N GLY A 98 -3.81 9.59 0.39
CA GLY A 98 -4.94 9.68 1.33
C GLY A 98 -5.23 8.34 2.02
N SER A 99 -5.14 7.24 1.28
CA SER A 99 -5.33 5.90 1.84
C SER A 99 -4.22 5.47 2.80
N GLU A 100 -2.97 5.85 2.54
CA GLU A 100 -1.84 5.58 3.45
C GLU A 100 -2.02 6.16 4.85
N VAL A 101 -2.61 7.35 4.92
CA VAL A 101 -2.84 8.06 6.20
C VAL A 101 -4.27 7.92 6.72
N MET A 102 -5.08 7.05 6.14
CA MET A 102 -6.47 6.81 6.53
C MET A 102 -7.35 8.08 6.48
N ASP A 103 -7.07 8.99 5.54
CA ASP A 103 -7.85 10.20 5.31
C ASP A 103 -9.04 9.90 4.39
N ALA A 104 -10.17 9.53 4.99
CA ALA A 104 -11.39 9.16 4.27
C ALA A 104 -11.92 10.27 3.35
N THR A 105 -11.81 11.53 3.75
CA THR A 105 -12.26 12.69 2.94
C THR A 105 -11.38 12.83 1.70
N ARG A 106 -10.07 12.81 1.87
CA ARG A 106 -9.10 12.88 0.76
C ARG A 106 -9.28 11.72 -0.23
N VAL A 107 -9.47 10.50 0.29
CA VAL A 107 -9.73 9.31 -0.53
C VAL A 107 -11.04 9.45 -1.31
N ARG A 108 -12.11 9.89 -0.67
CA ARG A 108 -13.42 10.04 -1.33
C ARG A 108 -13.40 11.11 -2.41
N ASP A 109 -12.94 12.31 -2.08
CA ASP A 109 -12.98 13.45 -2.99
C ASP A 109 -12.09 13.20 -4.22
N ASN A 110 -10.85 12.75 -4.01
CA ASN A 110 -9.95 12.44 -5.10
C ASN A 110 -10.35 11.15 -5.86
N GLY A 111 -10.90 10.15 -5.16
CA GLY A 111 -11.41 8.93 -5.81
C GLY A 111 -12.56 9.23 -6.77
N GLN A 112 -13.50 10.08 -6.40
CA GLN A 112 -14.59 10.51 -7.25
C GLN A 112 -14.09 11.31 -8.47
N LEU A 113 -13.16 12.24 -8.25
CA LEU A 113 -12.54 13.02 -9.33
C LEU A 113 -11.76 12.09 -10.28
N TYR A 114 -10.98 11.16 -9.73
CA TYR A 114 -10.25 10.16 -10.51
C TYR A 114 -11.20 9.37 -11.42
N LEU A 115 -12.31 8.84 -10.89
CA LEU A 115 -13.27 8.07 -11.67
C LEU A 115 -13.93 8.89 -12.78
N GLN A 116 -14.18 10.19 -12.55
CA GLN A 116 -14.70 11.09 -13.60
C GLN A 116 -13.69 11.25 -14.75
N LEU A 117 -12.42 11.44 -14.43
CA LEU A 117 -11.36 11.57 -15.44
C LEU A 117 -11.12 10.24 -16.15
N ALA A 118 -11.14 9.13 -15.43
CA ALA A 118 -10.92 7.79 -15.97
C ALA A 118 -11.95 7.36 -17.01
N LYS A 119 -13.18 7.87 -16.94
CA LYS A 119 -14.23 7.60 -17.94
C LYS A 119 -13.82 7.93 -19.37
N LYS A 120 -12.93 8.90 -19.57
CA LYS A 120 -12.43 9.29 -20.90
C LYS A 120 -11.58 8.20 -21.55
N LEU A 121 -11.00 7.28 -20.76
CA LEU A 121 -10.19 6.17 -21.25
C LEU A 121 -11.01 4.90 -21.47
N GLN A 122 -12.26 4.85 -21.00
CA GLN A 122 -13.14 3.67 -21.06
C GLN A 122 -14.03 3.63 -22.33
N ASN A 123 -13.97 4.65 -23.18
CA ASN A 123 -14.75 4.77 -24.43
C ASN A 123 -13.97 4.28 -25.65
#